data_68ea2e0ce0d05660f6a0ed918fd4f1e7
#
_entry.id   68ea2e0ce0d05660f6a0ed918fd4f1e7
#
_cell.length_a   1.000
_cell.length_b   1.000
_cell.length_c   1.000
_cell.angle_alpha   90.00
_cell.angle_beta   90.00
_cell.angle_gamma   90.00
#
_symmetry.space_group_name_H-M   'P 1'
#
loop_
_entity.id
_entity.type
_entity.pdbx_description
1 polymer ?
#
loop_
_entity_poly.entity_id
_entity_poly.type
_entity_poly.pdbx_seq_one_letter_code
_entity_poly.pdbx_strand_id
1 'polypeptide(L)'
;MQDACRVLGYSKQGYYKSIERRETKAFEEYLIVELIRQKRTIWKKGSGRNLFACLQGDFALHGIGIGRDKFFRLLRENGLLVRRKSRRARTTNSYHHYHRFPNLIEGLNPDGPNQVWVADITFVWCRKEQSFLYLFLITDMYSRKVVGYALGQTLEASWAVQALQMGISNQGTGSLEGLIHHSDRGIQYCCGDYTGLLFTYKIQPSMTQNSDPLENPIAERINLTLKDEFMDNYKDGYQNKAQAMKEIPVNIAFYNQVRPHSSVERLTPNQAHSRTGPLERKWKNYYSKKTVL
;
A
#
# COMPACT_ATOMS: atom_id res chain seq x y z
N MET A 1 0.21 -20.50 52.60
CA MET A 1 -0.25 -20.74 51.22
C MET A 1 -1.44 -21.71 51.18
N GLN A 2 -1.37 -22.87 51.83
CA GLN A 2 -2.44 -23.87 51.85
C GLN A 2 -3.73 -23.37 52.50
N ASP A 3 -3.63 -22.67 53.62
CA ASP A 3 -4.76 -22.07 54.34
C ASP A 3 -5.37 -20.88 53.55
N ALA A 4 -4.53 -20.06 52.89
CA ALA A 4 -5.02 -18.97 52.04
C ALA A 4 -5.84 -19.51 50.84
N CYS A 5 -5.38 -20.60 50.22
CA CYS A 5 -6.12 -21.25 49.14
C CYS A 5 -7.47 -21.81 49.62
N ARG A 6 -7.50 -22.37 50.85
CA ARG A 6 -8.72 -22.92 51.45
C ARG A 6 -9.75 -21.83 51.72
N VAL A 7 -9.31 -20.70 52.27
CA VAL A 7 -10.16 -19.53 52.56
C VAL A 7 -10.75 -18.92 51.29
N LEU A 8 -9.98 -18.91 50.18
CA LEU A 8 -10.39 -18.36 48.91
C LEU A 8 -11.11 -19.36 47.97
N GLY A 9 -11.36 -20.60 48.44
CA GLY A 9 -12.05 -21.62 47.66
C GLY A 9 -11.25 -22.21 46.49
N TYR A 10 -9.92 -22.09 46.50
CA TYR A 10 -9.03 -22.62 45.47
C TYR A 10 -8.30 -23.89 45.96
N SER A 11 -8.11 -24.87 45.04
CA SER A 11 -7.14 -25.92 45.32
C SER A 11 -5.71 -25.38 45.09
N LYS A 12 -4.73 -25.90 45.84
CA LYS A 12 -3.31 -25.54 45.67
C LYS A 12 -2.85 -25.72 44.21
N GLN A 13 -3.23 -26.84 43.58
CA GLN A 13 -2.94 -27.10 42.18
C GLN A 13 -3.63 -26.09 41.25
N GLY A 14 -4.89 -25.74 41.50
CA GLY A 14 -5.62 -24.73 40.72
C GLY A 14 -4.95 -23.37 40.81
N TYR A 15 -4.44 -22.98 41.97
CA TYR A 15 -3.69 -21.73 42.16
C TYR A 15 -2.40 -21.70 41.33
N TYR A 16 -1.53 -22.71 41.44
CA TYR A 16 -0.30 -22.76 40.62
C TYR A 16 -0.57 -22.82 39.13
N LYS A 17 -1.53 -23.63 38.68
CA LYS A 17 -1.98 -23.61 37.29
C LYS A 17 -2.49 -22.26 36.81
N SER A 18 -3.11 -21.48 37.71
CA SER A 18 -3.59 -20.12 37.36
C SER A 18 -2.42 -19.14 37.18
N ILE A 19 -1.38 -19.26 38.04
CA ILE A 19 -0.15 -18.46 37.90
C ILE A 19 0.54 -18.80 36.56
N GLU A 20 0.84 -20.06 36.32
CA GLU A 20 1.47 -20.51 35.09
C GLU A 20 0.71 -20.04 33.84
N ARG A 21 -0.63 -20.16 33.84
CA ARG A 21 -1.47 -19.63 32.75
C ARG A 21 -1.37 -18.13 32.59
N ARG A 22 -1.25 -17.37 33.69
CA ARG A 22 -1.08 -15.91 33.64
C ARG A 22 0.28 -15.53 33.09
N GLU A 23 1.33 -16.21 33.50
CA GLU A 23 2.70 -15.98 33.03
C GLU A 23 2.83 -16.31 31.53
N THR A 24 2.32 -17.47 31.09
CA THR A 24 2.28 -17.86 29.69
C THR A 24 1.52 -16.82 28.85
N LYS A 25 0.34 -16.41 29.34
CA LYS A 25 -0.47 -15.41 28.65
C LYS A 25 0.21 -14.04 28.61
N ALA A 26 0.88 -13.62 29.67
CA ALA A 26 1.63 -12.36 29.69
C ALA A 26 2.80 -12.39 28.71
N PHE A 27 3.50 -13.53 28.61
CA PHE A 27 4.56 -13.73 27.65
C PHE A 27 4.04 -13.72 26.20
N GLU A 28 2.92 -14.39 25.91
CA GLU A 28 2.28 -14.32 24.58
C GLU A 28 1.89 -12.89 24.20
N GLU A 29 1.28 -12.15 25.13
CA GLU A 29 0.89 -10.75 24.91
C GLU A 29 2.11 -9.84 24.68
N TYR A 30 3.19 -10.04 25.41
CA TYR A 30 4.47 -9.36 25.17
C TYR A 30 5.03 -9.68 23.78
N LEU A 31 5.07 -10.95 23.38
CA LEU A 31 5.57 -11.37 22.08
C LEU A 31 4.74 -10.77 20.93
N ILE A 32 3.41 -10.74 21.07
CA ILE A 32 2.52 -10.09 20.10
C ILE A 32 2.87 -8.60 19.96
N VAL A 33 3.09 -7.90 21.05
CA VAL A 33 3.44 -6.47 21.05
C VAL A 33 4.79 -6.25 20.36
N GLU A 34 5.77 -7.10 20.60
CA GLU A 34 7.08 -7.01 19.93
C GLU A 34 6.99 -7.28 18.42
N LEU A 35 6.24 -8.29 18.01
CA LEU A 35 5.97 -8.55 16.58
C LEU A 35 5.29 -7.33 15.90
N ILE A 36 4.35 -6.70 16.60
CA ILE A 36 3.72 -5.47 16.12
C ILE A 36 4.76 -4.34 15.98
N ARG A 37 5.60 -4.12 16.98
CA ARG A 37 6.64 -3.08 16.97
C ARG A 37 7.62 -3.30 15.83
N GLN A 38 8.07 -4.53 15.59
CA GLN A 38 8.92 -4.89 14.46
C GLN A 38 8.30 -4.50 13.12
N LYS A 39 7.03 -4.84 12.88
CA LYS A 39 6.34 -4.41 11.65
C LYS A 39 6.22 -2.88 11.55
N ARG A 40 6.06 -2.19 12.69
CA ARG A 40 5.95 -0.72 12.78
C ARG A 40 7.24 0.03 12.46
N THR A 41 8.39 -0.61 12.48
CA THR A 41 9.65 0.03 12.06
C THR A 41 9.62 0.49 10.60
N ILE A 42 8.96 -0.28 9.74
CA ILE A 42 8.78 0.05 8.31
C ILE A 42 7.35 0.56 8.06
N TRP A 43 6.36 -0.18 8.52
CA TRP A 43 4.94 0.12 8.30
C TRP A 43 4.36 0.98 9.43
N LYS A 44 4.78 2.22 9.50
CA LYS A 44 4.55 3.14 10.62
C LYS A 44 3.07 3.28 11.03
N LYS A 45 2.16 3.30 10.06
CA LYS A 45 0.71 3.59 10.30
C LYS A 45 -0.24 2.59 9.61
N GLY A 46 0.17 1.35 9.38
CA GLY A 46 -0.70 0.29 8.88
C GLY A 46 -1.95 0.10 9.75
N SER A 47 -3.11 -0.11 9.13
CA SER A 47 -4.35 -0.30 9.88
C SER A 47 -4.31 -1.56 10.74
N GLY A 48 -4.96 -1.54 11.92
CA GLY A 48 -5.02 -2.71 12.80
C GLY A 48 -5.58 -3.96 12.11
N ARG A 49 -6.53 -3.82 11.15
CA ARG A 49 -7.07 -4.96 10.40
C ARG A 49 -6.04 -5.59 9.48
N ASN A 50 -5.29 -4.78 8.75
CA ASN A 50 -4.24 -5.27 7.85
C ASN A 50 -3.06 -5.82 8.64
N LEU A 51 -2.71 -5.19 9.75
CA LEU A 51 -1.67 -5.68 10.66
C LEU A 51 -2.02 -7.04 11.26
N PHE A 52 -3.27 -7.23 11.71
CA PHE A 52 -3.76 -8.53 12.19
C PHE A 52 -3.66 -9.60 11.11
N ALA A 53 -4.07 -9.30 9.88
CA ALA A 53 -3.97 -10.24 8.76
C ALA A 53 -2.51 -10.56 8.40
N CYS A 54 -1.63 -9.56 8.43
CA CYS A 54 -0.20 -9.73 8.15
C CYS A 54 0.50 -10.64 9.17
N LEU A 55 0.10 -10.56 10.45
CA LEU A 55 0.74 -11.29 11.54
C LEU A 55 0.23 -12.74 11.73
N GLN A 56 -0.77 -13.21 10.96
CA GLN A 56 -1.30 -14.56 11.13
C GLN A 56 -0.24 -15.66 10.95
N GLY A 57 0.67 -15.49 9.99
CA GLY A 57 1.79 -16.40 9.78
C GLY A 57 2.76 -16.40 10.97
N ASP A 58 3.13 -15.22 11.46
CA ASP A 58 4.00 -15.07 12.62
C ASP A 58 3.35 -15.70 13.88
N PHE A 59 2.03 -15.50 14.08
CA PHE A 59 1.29 -16.13 15.18
C PHE A 59 1.29 -17.64 15.11
N ALA A 60 1.07 -18.19 13.91
CA ALA A 60 1.10 -19.64 13.70
C ALA A 60 2.48 -20.25 13.99
N LEU A 61 3.56 -19.60 13.58
CA LEU A 61 4.95 -20.02 13.86
C LEU A 61 5.26 -20.07 15.37
N HIS A 62 4.68 -19.17 16.14
CA HIS A 62 4.89 -19.10 17.60
C HIS A 62 3.79 -19.81 18.41
N GLY A 63 2.85 -20.50 17.78
CA GLY A 63 1.75 -21.21 18.44
C GLY A 63 0.77 -20.26 19.15
N ILE A 64 0.69 -18.98 18.75
CA ILE A 64 -0.14 -17.95 19.37
C ILE A 64 -1.55 -18.00 18.80
N GLY A 65 -2.54 -18.30 19.66
CA GLY A 65 -3.97 -18.23 19.33
C GLY A 65 -4.62 -16.94 19.83
N ILE A 66 -4.74 -15.93 18.99
CA ILE A 66 -5.39 -14.65 19.36
C ILE A 66 -6.53 -14.29 18.42
N GLY A 67 -7.71 -13.96 18.98
CA GLY A 67 -8.83 -13.41 18.22
C GLY A 67 -8.67 -11.91 17.95
N ARG A 68 -9.36 -11.45 16.90
CA ARG A 68 -9.32 -10.05 16.46
C ARG A 68 -9.58 -9.05 17.58
N ASP A 69 -10.60 -9.26 18.38
CA ASP A 69 -11.03 -8.26 19.39
C ASP A 69 -10.00 -8.15 20.54
N LYS A 70 -9.40 -9.27 20.96
CA LYS A 70 -8.28 -9.29 21.92
C LYS A 70 -7.06 -8.58 21.33
N PHE A 71 -6.74 -8.79 20.05
CA PHE A 71 -5.65 -8.10 19.35
C PHE A 71 -5.88 -6.57 19.33
N PHE A 72 -7.09 -6.11 19.01
CA PHE A 72 -7.41 -4.68 19.04
C PHE A 72 -7.37 -4.08 20.44
N ARG A 73 -7.69 -4.86 21.48
CA ARG A 73 -7.52 -4.45 22.87
C ARG A 73 -6.03 -4.22 23.17
N LEU A 74 -5.15 -5.16 22.83
CA LEU A 74 -3.70 -5.01 23.00
C LEU A 74 -3.14 -3.78 22.27
N LEU A 75 -3.58 -3.54 21.03
CA LEU A 75 -3.21 -2.32 20.29
C LEU A 75 -3.60 -1.05 21.04
N ARG A 76 -4.77 -1.02 21.68
CA ARG A 76 -5.27 0.14 22.43
C ARG A 76 -4.48 0.34 23.72
N GLU A 77 -4.30 -0.72 24.50
CA GLU A 77 -3.59 -0.71 25.78
C GLU A 77 -2.12 -0.28 25.62
N ASN A 78 -1.49 -0.62 24.49
CA ASN A 78 -0.11 -0.26 24.19
C ASN A 78 0.04 1.02 23.34
N GLY A 79 -1.03 1.80 23.12
CA GLY A 79 -0.95 3.05 22.33
C GLY A 79 -0.63 2.84 20.84
N LEU A 80 -0.83 1.63 20.32
CA LEU A 80 -0.47 1.23 18.94
C LEU A 80 -1.61 1.39 17.93
N LEU A 81 -2.78 1.91 18.36
CA LEU A 81 -3.88 2.22 17.44
C LEU A 81 -3.58 3.45 16.59
N VAL A 82 -3.77 3.33 15.28
CA VAL A 82 -3.62 4.45 14.33
C VAL A 82 -4.88 5.31 14.33
N ARG A 83 -4.74 6.61 14.59
CA ARG A 83 -5.84 7.58 14.49
C ARG A 83 -6.11 7.95 13.04
N ARG A 84 -7.39 8.09 12.65
CA ARG A 84 -7.79 8.60 11.33
C ARG A 84 -7.43 10.09 11.22
N LYS A 85 -6.96 10.49 10.03
CA LYS A 85 -6.69 11.90 9.70
C LYS A 85 -7.84 12.52 8.92
N SER A 86 -7.99 13.86 8.99
CA SER A 86 -8.93 14.62 8.18
C SER A 86 -8.44 14.74 6.72
N ARG A 87 -9.38 14.88 5.77
CA ARG A 87 -9.12 14.99 4.32
C ARG A 87 -8.43 16.31 3.97
N ARG A 88 -7.66 16.35 2.88
CA ARG A 88 -6.93 17.51 2.37
C ARG A 88 -7.30 17.85 0.92
N ALA A 89 -6.95 19.09 0.49
CA ALA A 89 -7.25 19.71 -0.79
C ALA A 89 -6.34 19.21 -1.94
N ARG A 90 -6.77 19.46 -3.17
CA ARG A 90 -6.28 19.02 -4.48
C ARG A 90 -5.37 20.05 -5.14
N THR A 91 -4.37 19.58 -5.95
CA THR A 91 -3.54 20.44 -6.82
C THR A 91 -3.04 19.66 -8.04
N THR A 92 -3.62 19.89 -9.23
CA THR A 92 -3.06 19.42 -10.52
C THR A 92 -3.25 20.50 -11.58
N ASN A 93 -2.23 20.74 -12.42
CA ASN A 93 -2.26 21.68 -13.55
C ASN A 93 -2.01 20.91 -14.86
N SER A 94 -2.97 20.97 -15.82
CA SER A 94 -3.01 20.09 -17.01
C SER A 94 -2.99 20.89 -18.33
N TYR A 95 -2.45 22.13 -18.36
CA TYR A 95 -2.40 22.94 -19.57
C TYR A 95 -1.06 22.79 -20.31
N HIS A 96 -1.04 22.04 -21.46
CA HIS A 96 0.11 21.92 -22.36
C HIS A 96 -0.31 21.55 -23.79
N HIS A 97 0.60 21.67 -24.77
CA HIS A 97 0.36 21.48 -26.22
C HIS A 97 0.55 20.04 -26.72
N TYR A 98 0.90 19.07 -25.88
CA TYR A 98 1.16 17.70 -26.30
C TYR A 98 -0.12 16.95 -26.66
N HIS A 99 0.06 15.92 -27.53
CA HIS A 99 -1.03 15.04 -27.94
C HIS A 99 -1.68 14.34 -26.73
N ARG A 100 -3.01 14.27 -26.77
CA ARG A 100 -3.81 13.64 -25.71
C ARG A 100 -4.36 12.31 -26.22
N PHE A 101 -4.12 11.25 -25.46
CA PHE A 101 -4.65 9.93 -25.79
C PHE A 101 -6.03 9.72 -25.18
N PRO A 102 -6.89 8.87 -25.81
CA PRO A 102 -8.22 8.58 -25.28
C PRO A 102 -8.15 7.81 -23.94
N ASN A 103 -9.23 7.85 -23.16
CA ASN A 103 -9.38 7.03 -21.99
C ASN A 103 -9.79 5.60 -22.41
N LEU A 104 -8.87 4.65 -22.29
CA LEU A 104 -9.10 3.25 -22.67
C LEU A 104 -9.50 2.36 -21.48
N ILE A 105 -9.54 2.91 -20.26
CA ILE A 105 -9.80 2.11 -19.04
C ILE A 105 -11.20 2.34 -18.45
N GLU A 106 -12.01 3.18 -19.05
CA GLU A 106 -13.37 3.41 -18.60
C GLU A 106 -14.21 2.12 -18.67
N GLY A 107 -14.77 1.70 -17.55
CA GLY A 107 -15.51 0.44 -17.45
C GLY A 107 -14.68 -0.83 -17.50
N LEU A 108 -13.36 -0.75 -17.70
CA LEU A 108 -12.48 -1.91 -17.77
C LEU A 108 -12.23 -2.51 -16.38
N ASN A 109 -12.39 -3.82 -16.27
CA ASN A 109 -12.05 -4.58 -15.08
C ASN A 109 -11.03 -5.66 -15.46
N PRO A 110 -9.73 -5.43 -15.25
CA PRO A 110 -8.71 -6.42 -15.57
C PRO A 110 -8.90 -7.68 -14.74
N ASP A 111 -8.72 -8.83 -15.36
CA ASP A 111 -8.80 -10.16 -14.77
C ASP A 111 -7.43 -10.85 -14.65
N GLY A 112 -6.35 -10.13 -14.99
CA GLY A 112 -4.99 -10.60 -14.88
C GLY A 112 -3.97 -9.46 -14.72
N PRO A 113 -2.74 -9.79 -14.29
CA PRO A 113 -1.66 -8.84 -14.19
C PRO A 113 -1.22 -8.36 -15.57
N ASN A 114 -0.61 -7.17 -15.64
CA ASN A 114 -0.02 -6.57 -16.83
C ASN A 114 -1.02 -6.31 -18.00
N GLN A 115 -2.31 -6.21 -17.68
CA GLN A 115 -3.30 -5.74 -18.65
C GLN A 115 -3.42 -4.21 -18.64
N VAL A 116 -3.36 -3.61 -17.45
CA VAL A 116 -3.43 -2.16 -17.26
C VAL A 116 -2.42 -1.74 -16.19
N TRP A 117 -1.57 -0.81 -16.54
CA TRP A 117 -0.74 -0.06 -15.59
C TRP A 117 -1.28 1.36 -15.45
N VAL A 118 -1.33 1.84 -14.22
CA VAL A 118 -1.73 3.22 -13.90
C VAL A 118 -0.55 3.97 -13.32
N ALA A 119 -0.30 5.20 -13.79
CA ALA A 119 0.80 6.03 -13.36
C ALA A 119 0.31 7.32 -12.71
N ASP A 120 1.06 7.78 -11.72
CA ASP A 120 0.84 9.07 -11.06
C ASP A 120 2.11 9.54 -10.35
N ILE A 121 2.21 10.86 -10.12
CA ILE A 121 3.33 11.49 -9.43
C ILE A 121 2.88 11.99 -8.07
N THR A 122 3.65 11.70 -7.05
CA THR A 122 3.34 12.17 -5.72
C THR A 122 4.52 12.91 -5.06
N PHE A 123 4.22 14.00 -4.34
CA PHE A 123 5.21 14.85 -3.69
C PHE A 123 5.61 14.29 -2.33
N VAL A 124 6.91 14.28 -2.04
CA VAL A 124 7.51 13.81 -0.80
C VAL A 124 8.29 14.96 -0.17
N TRP A 125 7.82 15.47 0.96
CA TRP A 125 8.42 16.59 1.65
C TRP A 125 9.70 16.22 2.39
N CYS A 126 10.76 17.03 2.26
CA CYS A 126 12.04 16.91 2.95
C CYS A 126 12.29 18.17 3.81
N ARG A 127 12.32 17.98 5.14
CA ARG A 127 12.34 19.09 6.11
C ARG A 127 13.63 19.89 6.09
N LYS A 128 14.77 19.22 6.05
CA LYS A 128 16.08 19.89 6.10
C LYS A 128 16.30 20.79 4.88
N GLU A 129 15.96 20.28 3.71
CA GLU A 129 16.11 21.00 2.45
C GLU A 129 14.94 21.95 2.15
N GLN A 130 13.87 21.95 2.95
CA GLN A 130 12.63 22.72 2.72
C GLN A 130 12.12 22.58 1.28
N SER A 131 12.20 21.35 0.73
CA SER A 131 11.89 21.08 -0.66
C SER A 131 11.23 19.70 -0.84
N PHE A 132 10.64 19.48 -2.01
CA PHE A 132 10.05 18.19 -2.36
C PHE A 132 11.03 17.30 -3.14
N LEU A 133 10.87 16.01 -2.96
CA LEU A 133 11.17 14.99 -3.95
C LEU A 133 9.86 14.57 -4.63
N TYR A 134 9.98 14.06 -5.84
CA TYR A 134 8.86 13.64 -6.68
C TYR A 134 8.95 12.15 -6.90
N LEU A 135 7.99 11.42 -6.37
CA LEU A 135 7.91 9.97 -6.53
C LEU A 135 6.97 9.64 -7.69
N PHE A 136 7.56 9.15 -8.76
CA PHE A 136 6.86 8.63 -9.94
C PHE A 136 6.53 7.17 -9.68
N LEU A 137 5.27 6.81 -9.75
CA LEU A 137 4.80 5.44 -9.48
C LEU A 137 4.05 4.87 -10.66
N ILE A 138 4.33 3.62 -10.99
CA ILE A 138 3.56 2.82 -11.94
C ILE A 138 3.03 1.60 -11.20
N THR A 139 1.72 1.42 -11.24
CA THR A 139 1.02 0.40 -10.48
C THR A 139 0.18 -0.47 -11.40
N ASP A 140 0.27 -1.77 -11.26
CA ASP A 140 -0.61 -2.72 -11.93
C ASP A 140 -2.03 -2.61 -11.39
N MET A 141 -3.00 -2.36 -12.27
CA MET A 141 -4.38 -2.09 -11.91
C MET A 141 -5.08 -3.32 -11.32
N TYR A 142 -4.72 -4.54 -11.72
CA TYR A 142 -5.28 -5.77 -11.23
C TYR A 142 -4.76 -6.09 -9.82
N SER A 143 -3.46 -6.24 -9.67
CA SER A 143 -2.81 -6.73 -8.46
C SER A 143 -2.55 -5.67 -7.39
N ARG A 144 -2.59 -4.38 -7.76
CA ARG A 144 -2.16 -3.24 -6.92
C ARG A 144 -0.64 -3.20 -6.69
N LYS A 145 0.14 -3.99 -7.41
CA LYS A 145 1.60 -4.02 -7.32
C LYS A 145 2.21 -2.76 -7.91
N VAL A 146 3.10 -2.11 -7.19
CA VAL A 146 3.99 -1.11 -7.75
C VAL A 146 5.01 -1.86 -8.61
N VAL A 147 4.89 -1.76 -9.93
CA VAL A 147 5.74 -2.46 -10.91
C VAL A 147 6.99 -1.66 -11.26
N GLY A 148 6.91 -0.33 -11.21
CA GLY A 148 8.02 0.56 -11.44
C GLY A 148 7.89 1.86 -10.65
N TYR A 149 9.02 2.45 -10.29
CA TYR A 149 9.07 3.75 -9.63
C TYR A 149 10.41 4.44 -9.86
N ALA A 150 10.39 5.76 -9.73
CA ALA A 150 11.59 6.57 -9.66
C ALA A 150 11.39 7.72 -8.66
N LEU A 151 12.46 8.15 -8.00
CA LEU A 151 12.46 9.25 -7.05
C LEU A 151 13.31 10.39 -7.59
N GLY A 152 12.67 11.41 -8.13
CA GLY A 152 13.31 12.57 -8.75
C GLY A 152 13.44 13.76 -7.81
N GLN A 153 14.43 14.60 -8.06
CA GLN A 153 14.56 15.91 -7.41
C GLN A 153 13.81 17.02 -8.15
N THR A 154 13.40 16.75 -9.37
CA THR A 154 12.67 17.64 -10.29
C THR A 154 11.47 16.91 -10.87
N LEU A 155 10.59 17.66 -11.55
CA LEU A 155 9.45 17.09 -12.31
C LEU A 155 9.81 16.77 -13.78
N GLU A 156 11.07 16.51 -14.07
CA GLU A 156 11.52 16.16 -15.43
C GLU A 156 10.97 14.79 -15.86
N ALA A 157 10.67 14.69 -17.16
CA ALA A 157 10.13 13.46 -17.74
C ALA A 157 11.10 12.28 -17.67
N SER A 158 12.40 12.53 -17.57
CA SER A 158 13.43 11.50 -17.39
C SER A 158 13.18 10.57 -16.23
N TRP A 159 12.59 11.07 -15.14
CA TRP A 159 12.19 10.25 -13.99
C TRP A 159 10.98 9.37 -14.27
N ALA A 160 10.02 9.88 -15.03
CA ALA A 160 8.89 9.06 -15.48
C ALA A 160 9.39 7.92 -16.39
N VAL A 161 10.30 8.23 -17.33
CA VAL A 161 10.95 7.23 -18.20
C VAL A 161 11.68 6.17 -17.38
N GLN A 162 12.45 6.56 -16.35
CA GLN A 162 13.12 5.61 -15.46
C GLN A 162 12.12 4.70 -14.73
N ALA A 163 11.01 5.25 -14.23
CA ALA A 163 9.96 4.44 -13.59
C ALA A 163 9.36 3.42 -14.57
N LEU A 164 9.12 3.83 -15.82
CA LEU A 164 8.60 2.95 -16.87
C LEU A 164 9.61 1.87 -17.26
N GLN A 165 10.87 2.23 -17.44
CA GLN A 165 11.97 1.28 -17.73
C GLN A 165 12.10 0.22 -16.62
N MET A 166 12.01 0.64 -15.34
CA MET A 166 11.98 -0.31 -14.23
C MET A 166 10.79 -1.27 -14.33
N GLY A 167 9.59 -0.75 -14.59
CA GLY A 167 8.38 -1.57 -14.76
C GLY A 167 8.55 -2.61 -15.88
N ILE A 168 9.06 -2.19 -17.03
CA ILE A 168 9.34 -3.05 -18.20
C ILE A 168 10.38 -4.12 -17.82
N SER A 169 11.51 -3.72 -17.24
CA SER A 169 12.61 -4.64 -16.89
C SER A 169 12.18 -5.69 -15.86
N ASN A 170 11.28 -5.35 -14.96
CA ASN A 170 10.77 -6.27 -13.94
C ASN A 170 9.83 -7.36 -14.49
N GLN A 171 9.39 -7.25 -15.76
CA GLN A 171 8.58 -8.30 -16.42
C GLN A 171 9.44 -9.40 -17.05
N GLY A 172 10.75 -9.22 -17.10
CA GLY A 172 11.67 -10.18 -17.72
C GLY A 172 11.39 -10.37 -19.22
N THR A 173 11.18 -11.63 -19.64
CA THR A 173 10.90 -11.98 -21.05
C THR A 173 9.41 -11.90 -21.42
N GLY A 174 8.53 -11.50 -20.50
CA GLY A 174 7.10 -11.38 -20.74
C GLY A 174 6.79 -10.30 -21.79
N SER A 175 5.91 -10.60 -22.75
CA SER A 175 5.42 -9.59 -23.69
C SER A 175 4.53 -8.58 -22.98
N LEU A 176 4.73 -7.30 -23.28
CA LEU A 176 3.88 -6.19 -22.85
C LEU A 176 2.96 -5.69 -23.97
N GLU A 177 2.94 -6.40 -25.09
CA GLU A 177 2.07 -6.07 -26.23
C GLU A 177 0.60 -6.06 -25.81
N GLY A 178 -0.07 -4.94 -26.07
CA GLY A 178 -1.47 -4.75 -25.73
C GLY A 178 -1.73 -4.27 -24.30
N LEU A 179 -0.72 -4.18 -23.43
CA LEU A 179 -0.86 -3.54 -22.11
C LEU A 179 -1.30 -2.08 -22.31
N ILE A 180 -2.29 -1.65 -21.52
CA ILE A 180 -2.74 -0.25 -21.49
C ILE A 180 -1.99 0.47 -20.36
N HIS A 181 -1.29 1.56 -20.70
CA HIS A 181 -0.66 2.43 -19.73
C HIS A 181 -1.49 3.72 -19.56
N HIS A 182 -2.11 3.88 -18.41
CA HIS A 182 -3.00 4.99 -18.12
C HIS A 182 -2.36 5.99 -17.14
N SER A 183 -2.44 7.27 -17.46
CA SER A 183 -1.93 8.36 -16.63
C SER A 183 -2.87 9.57 -16.65
N ASP A 184 -2.59 10.56 -15.81
CA ASP A 184 -3.11 11.89 -16.01
C ASP A 184 -2.47 12.55 -17.26
N ARG A 185 -2.90 13.79 -17.57
CA ARG A 185 -2.37 14.56 -18.69
C ARG A 185 -1.08 15.33 -18.33
N GLY A 186 -0.29 14.84 -17.38
CA GLY A 186 0.97 15.47 -17.03
C GLY A 186 1.95 15.48 -18.21
N ILE A 187 2.66 16.59 -18.40
CA ILE A 187 3.65 16.77 -19.46
C ILE A 187 4.68 15.64 -19.51
N GLN A 188 5.00 15.05 -18.34
CA GLN A 188 5.94 13.95 -18.18
C GLN A 188 5.50 12.67 -18.92
N TYR A 189 4.20 12.45 -19.03
CA TYR A 189 3.62 11.28 -19.68
C TYR A 189 3.30 11.51 -21.16
N CYS A 190 3.26 12.79 -21.59
CA CYS A 190 2.95 13.19 -22.96
C CYS A 190 4.19 13.43 -23.82
N CYS A 191 5.38 13.51 -23.25
CA CYS A 191 6.61 13.79 -23.97
C CYS A 191 7.03 12.64 -24.90
N GLY A 192 7.78 12.97 -25.96
CA GLY A 192 8.20 12.01 -26.98
C GLY A 192 9.01 10.85 -26.44
N ASP A 193 9.91 11.09 -25.46
CA ASP A 193 10.75 10.03 -24.87
C ASP A 193 9.89 9.00 -24.12
N TYR A 194 8.87 9.44 -23.41
CA TYR A 194 7.98 8.56 -22.67
C TYR A 194 7.06 7.76 -23.60
N THR A 195 6.39 8.45 -24.52
CA THR A 195 5.48 7.82 -25.48
C THR A 195 6.24 6.93 -26.48
N GLY A 196 7.43 7.33 -26.89
CA GLY A 196 8.32 6.52 -27.73
C GLY A 196 8.69 5.20 -27.07
N LEU A 197 8.98 5.22 -25.75
CA LEU A 197 9.24 4.01 -24.99
C LEU A 197 8.00 3.10 -24.91
N LEU A 198 6.80 3.64 -24.71
CA LEU A 198 5.55 2.88 -24.73
C LEU A 198 5.36 2.18 -26.08
N PHE A 199 5.54 2.90 -27.20
CA PHE A 199 5.38 2.34 -28.53
C PHE A 199 6.44 1.29 -28.88
N THR A 200 7.67 1.45 -28.41
CA THR A 200 8.74 0.45 -28.58
C THR A 200 8.34 -0.92 -28.02
N TYR A 201 7.61 -0.94 -26.90
CA TYR A 201 7.11 -2.16 -26.28
C TYR A 201 5.66 -2.49 -26.63
N LYS A 202 5.08 -1.80 -27.62
CA LYS A 202 3.68 -1.95 -28.07
C LYS A 202 2.65 -1.79 -26.95
N ILE A 203 2.99 -0.94 -25.97
CA ILE A 203 2.11 -0.55 -24.87
C ILE A 203 1.18 0.57 -25.36
N GLN A 204 -0.11 0.48 -25.08
CA GLN A 204 -1.11 1.43 -25.53
C GLN A 204 -1.21 2.59 -24.53
N PRO A 205 -0.92 3.85 -24.90
CA PRO A 205 -1.11 4.99 -24.03
C PRO A 205 -2.60 5.32 -23.85
N SER A 206 -2.97 5.64 -22.63
CA SER A 206 -4.32 6.05 -22.23
C SER A 206 -4.24 7.20 -21.23
N MET A 207 -5.16 8.16 -21.30
CA MET A 207 -5.13 9.34 -20.43
C MET A 207 -6.52 9.71 -19.92
N THR A 208 -6.56 10.36 -18.75
CA THR A 208 -7.78 10.96 -18.19
C THR A 208 -8.39 11.97 -19.18
N GLN A 209 -9.72 12.09 -19.25
CA GLN A 209 -10.39 13.01 -20.20
C GLN A 209 -10.59 14.40 -19.59
N ASN A 210 -10.99 14.50 -18.33
CA ASN A 210 -11.47 15.74 -17.71
C ASN A 210 -10.66 16.17 -16.49
N SER A 211 -9.46 15.67 -16.26
CA SER A 211 -8.69 15.90 -15.03
C SER A 211 -9.50 15.52 -13.77
N ASP A 212 -10.50 14.64 -13.90
CA ASP A 212 -11.26 14.12 -12.78
C ASP A 212 -10.44 13.02 -12.08
N PRO A 213 -10.20 13.13 -10.76
CA PRO A 213 -9.54 12.07 -10.00
C PRO A 213 -10.25 10.73 -10.07
N LEU A 214 -11.55 10.74 -10.35
CA LEU A 214 -12.30 9.50 -10.53
C LEU A 214 -11.86 8.72 -11.78
N GLU A 215 -11.10 9.33 -12.67
CA GLU A 215 -10.57 8.67 -13.86
C GLU A 215 -9.25 7.91 -13.60
N ASN A 216 -8.50 8.22 -12.51
CA ASN A 216 -7.30 7.46 -12.08
C ASN A 216 -7.33 7.08 -10.59
N PRO A 217 -8.43 6.51 -10.07
CA PRO A 217 -8.65 6.34 -8.64
C PRO A 217 -7.69 5.33 -7.99
N ILE A 218 -7.13 4.41 -8.78
CA ILE A 218 -6.23 3.38 -8.27
C ILE A 218 -4.85 3.97 -8.00
N ALA A 219 -4.27 4.72 -8.93
CA ALA A 219 -2.98 5.36 -8.73
C ALA A 219 -3.05 6.35 -7.56
N GLU A 220 -4.08 7.20 -7.49
CA GLU A 220 -4.30 8.11 -6.36
C GLU A 220 -4.42 7.35 -5.03
N ARG A 221 -5.15 6.23 -5.02
CA ARG A 221 -5.31 5.42 -3.81
C ARG A 221 -4.01 4.79 -3.34
N ILE A 222 -3.16 4.33 -4.25
CA ILE A 222 -1.87 3.75 -3.91
C ILE A 222 -0.92 4.83 -3.39
N ASN A 223 -0.86 5.99 -4.03
CA ASN A 223 -0.12 7.15 -3.56
C ASN A 223 -0.52 7.55 -2.15
N LEU A 224 -1.84 7.65 -1.89
CA LEU A 224 -2.36 7.96 -0.58
C LEU A 224 -1.99 6.87 0.45
N THR A 225 -2.05 5.60 0.07
CA THR A 225 -1.69 4.48 0.94
C THR A 225 -0.21 4.53 1.33
N LEU A 226 0.69 4.75 0.37
CA LEU A 226 2.12 4.88 0.64
C LEU A 226 2.41 6.07 1.55
N LYS A 227 1.81 7.23 1.27
CA LYS A 227 1.97 8.43 2.11
C LYS A 227 1.44 8.24 3.52
N ASP A 228 0.24 7.71 3.66
CA ASP A 228 -0.43 7.64 4.97
C ASP A 228 0.10 6.53 5.86
N GLU A 229 0.52 5.42 5.27
CA GLU A 229 0.90 4.24 6.04
C GLU A 229 2.41 4.10 6.25
N PHE A 230 3.24 4.57 5.30
CA PHE A 230 4.70 4.36 5.31
C PHE A 230 5.50 5.65 5.47
N MET A 231 5.08 6.72 4.81
CA MET A 231 5.80 7.99 4.84
C MET A 231 5.29 8.85 5.98
N ASP A 232 6.18 9.54 6.66
CA ASP A 232 5.76 10.52 7.66
C ASP A 232 5.14 11.73 6.95
N ASN A 233 3.88 12.02 7.33
CA ASN A 233 3.00 12.96 6.66
C ASN A 233 3.58 14.33 6.35
N TYR A 234 2.89 15.05 5.43
CA TYR A 234 3.10 16.42 4.97
C TYR A 234 3.55 17.45 6.00
N LYS A 235 3.23 17.30 7.28
CA LYS A 235 3.73 18.18 8.34
C LYS A 235 5.10 17.76 8.83
N ASP A 236 5.36 16.46 8.84
CA ASP A 236 6.60 15.94 9.38
C ASP A 236 7.59 15.54 8.27
N GLY A 237 7.15 15.01 7.12
CA GLY A 237 7.98 14.63 5.98
C GLY A 237 9.17 13.75 6.37
N TYR A 238 10.05 13.50 5.43
CA TYR A 238 11.36 12.94 5.74
C TYR A 238 12.27 14.01 6.34
N GLN A 239 13.21 13.62 7.20
CA GLN A 239 14.16 14.56 7.78
C GLN A 239 15.02 15.23 6.70
N ASN A 240 15.43 14.47 5.70
CA ASN A 240 16.21 14.95 4.54
C ASN A 240 16.01 14.05 3.32
N LYS A 241 16.50 14.49 2.16
CA LYS A 241 16.43 13.73 0.90
C LYS A 241 17.13 12.38 0.97
N ALA A 242 18.27 12.28 1.66
CA ALA A 242 19.01 11.03 1.78
C ALA A 242 18.22 9.96 2.53
N GLN A 243 17.50 10.35 3.59
CA GLN A 243 16.58 9.44 4.29
C GLN A 243 15.45 8.97 3.38
N ALA A 244 14.82 9.88 2.65
CA ALA A 244 13.75 9.52 1.72
C ALA A 244 14.22 8.53 0.63
N MET A 245 15.39 8.80 0.04
CA MET A 245 15.99 7.93 -0.97
C MET A 245 16.31 6.52 -0.43
N LYS A 246 16.67 6.41 0.83
CA LYS A 246 16.94 5.11 1.49
C LYS A 246 15.66 4.37 1.88
N GLU A 247 14.67 5.06 2.44
CA GLU A 247 13.47 4.43 3.02
C GLU A 247 12.38 4.13 1.98
N ILE A 248 12.20 4.95 0.95
CA ILE A 248 11.11 4.76 -0.03
C ILE A 248 11.22 3.42 -0.77
N PRO A 249 12.39 2.97 -1.26
CA PRO A 249 12.53 1.64 -1.84
C PRO A 249 12.12 0.51 -0.89
N VAL A 250 12.51 0.61 0.38
CA VAL A 250 12.16 -0.36 1.43
C VAL A 250 10.64 -0.36 1.69
N ASN A 251 10.03 0.82 1.73
CA ASN A 251 8.58 0.99 1.92
C ASN A 251 7.80 0.36 0.75
N ILE A 252 8.24 0.56 -0.50
CA ILE A 252 7.61 -0.02 -1.69
C ILE A 252 7.78 -1.54 -1.70
N ALA A 253 8.96 -2.06 -1.36
CA ALA A 253 9.20 -3.49 -1.24
C ALA A 253 8.29 -4.11 -0.19
N PHE A 254 8.18 -3.52 0.99
CA PHE A 254 7.27 -3.97 2.05
C PHE A 254 5.80 -3.90 1.60
N TYR A 255 5.40 -2.82 0.93
CA TYR A 255 4.07 -2.68 0.36
C TYR A 255 3.73 -3.83 -0.59
N ASN A 256 4.63 -4.15 -1.52
CA ASN A 256 4.43 -5.22 -2.48
C ASN A 256 4.44 -6.64 -1.87
N GLN A 257 5.30 -6.89 -0.89
CA GLN A 257 5.57 -8.23 -0.37
C GLN A 257 4.75 -8.59 0.87
N VAL A 258 4.42 -7.60 1.71
CA VAL A 258 3.92 -7.87 3.07
C VAL A 258 2.55 -7.26 3.33
N ARG A 259 2.22 -6.12 2.71
CA ARG A 259 0.96 -5.43 2.98
C ARG A 259 -0.23 -6.10 2.30
N PRO A 260 -1.22 -6.64 3.05
CA PRO A 260 -2.43 -7.20 2.45
C PRO A 260 -3.40 -6.11 1.97
N HIS A 261 -4.07 -6.35 0.85
CA HIS A 261 -5.05 -5.46 0.26
C HIS A 261 -6.47 -6.06 0.27
N SER A 262 -7.42 -5.34 0.84
CA SER A 262 -8.83 -5.78 0.86
C SER A 262 -9.50 -5.77 -0.53
N SER A 263 -8.96 -5.02 -1.49
CA SER A 263 -9.46 -4.99 -2.87
C SER A 263 -9.01 -6.19 -3.72
N VAL A 264 -8.08 -6.99 -3.23
CA VAL A 264 -7.55 -8.19 -3.90
C VAL A 264 -7.50 -9.34 -2.89
N GLU A 265 -8.64 -9.70 -2.32
CA GLU A 265 -8.83 -10.86 -1.42
C GLU A 265 -7.95 -10.85 -0.15
N ARG A 266 -7.41 -9.71 0.25
CA ARG A 266 -6.38 -9.57 1.30
C ARG A 266 -5.05 -10.24 0.96
N LEU A 267 -4.80 -10.56 -0.29
CA LEU A 267 -3.47 -10.93 -0.76
C LEU A 267 -2.53 -9.73 -0.70
N THR A 268 -1.23 -10.00 -0.67
CA THR A 268 -0.24 -8.98 -0.96
C THR A 268 -0.23 -8.66 -2.45
N PRO A 269 0.23 -7.47 -2.89
CA PRO A 269 0.36 -7.16 -4.31
C PRO A 269 1.14 -8.21 -5.10
N ASN A 270 2.24 -8.74 -4.55
CA ASN A 270 3.00 -9.80 -5.20
C ASN A 270 2.20 -11.09 -5.35
N GLN A 271 1.47 -11.51 -4.30
CA GLN A 271 0.61 -12.69 -4.36
C GLN A 271 -0.53 -12.52 -5.37
N ALA A 272 -1.15 -11.34 -5.40
CA ALA A 272 -2.19 -11.04 -6.38
C ALA A 272 -1.63 -11.01 -7.81
N HIS A 273 -0.40 -10.52 -8.00
CA HIS A 273 0.25 -10.43 -9.31
C HIS A 273 0.63 -11.79 -9.91
N SER A 274 0.68 -12.84 -9.12
CA SER A 274 0.89 -14.23 -9.57
C SER A 274 -0.41 -15.00 -9.85
N ARG A 275 -1.57 -14.32 -9.79
CA ARG A 275 -2.88 -14.94 -10.06
C ARG A 275 -3.49 -14.40 -11.33
N THR A 276 -4.48 -15.15 -11.85
CA THR A 276 -5.37 -14.74 -12.95
C THR A 276 -6.83 -15.01 -12.54
N GLY A 277 -7.77 -14.39 -13.22
CA GLY A 277 -9.19 -14.46 -12.91
C GLY A 277 -9.65 -13.36 -11.94
N PRO A 278 -10.96 -13.19 -11.73
CA PRO A 278 -11.51 -12.12 -10.93
C PRO A 278 -11.10 -12.24 -9.46
N LEU A 279 -10.65 -11.14 -8.87
CA LEU A 279 -10.32 -11.03 -7.45
C LEU A 279 -11.46 -10.37 -6.68
N GLU A 280 -11.96 -11.03 -5.66
CA GLU A 280 -13.05 -10.51 -4.83
C GLU A 280 -12.61 -9.36 -3.91
N ARG A 281 -13.40 -8.32 -3.86
CA ARG A 281 -13.23 -7.25 -2.86
C ARG A 281 -13.77 -7.71 -1.51
N LYS A 282 -12.94 -7.71 -0.47
CA LYS A 282 -13.34 -8.07 0.91
C LYS A 282 -13.94 -6.88 1.69
N TRP A 283 -14.69 -6.01 1.00
CA TRP A 283 -15.46 -4.92 1.58
C TRP A 283 -16.72 -4.65 0.76
N LYS A 284 -17.81 -4.25 1.44
CA LYS A 284 -19.07 -3.87 0.78
C LYS A 284 -19.05 -2.38 0.47
N ASN A 285 -19.44 -2.04 -0.75
CA ASN A 285 -19.71 -0.64 -1.11
C ASN A 285 -21.14 -0.31 -0.71
N TYR A 286 -21.32 0.40 0.41
CA TYR A 286 -22.65 0.84 0.87
C TYR A 286 -23.23 2.00 0.05
N TYR A 287 -22.43 2.61 -0.82
CA TYR A 287 -22.81 3.76 -1.67
C TYR A 287 -22.95 3.40 -3.15
N SER A 288 -23.03 2.12 -3.51
CA SER A 288 -23.42 1.77 -4.87
C SER A 288 -24.80 2.35 -5.12
N LYS A 289 -24.90 3.34 -6.04
CA LYS A 289 -26.20 3.81 -6.52
C LYS A 289 -26.97 2.58 -6.96
N LYS A 290 -28.12 2.32 -6.34
CA LYS A 290 -29.09 1.36 -6.86
C LYS A 290 -29.39 1.87 -8.26
N THR A 291 -28.99 1.12 -9.27
CA THR A 291 -29.52 1.32 -10.63
C THR A 291 -31.00 1.07 -10.49
N VAL A 292 -31.79 2.12 -10.50
CA VAL A 292 -33.23 2.02 -10.64
C VAL A 292 -33.44 1.56 -12.09
N LEU A 293 -33.90 0.32 -12.24
CA LEU A 293 -34.39 -0.23 -13.50
C LEU A 293 -35.63 0.53 -13.93
#